data_2ee3f9b87c64714962839275bfd8599a
#
_entry.id   2ee3f9b87c64714962839275bfd8599a
#
_cell.length_a   1.000
_cell.length_b   1.000
_cell.length_c   1.000
_cell.angle_alpha   90.00
_cell.angle_beta   90.00
_cell.angle_gamma   90.00
#
_symmetry.space_group_name_H-M   'P 1'
#
loop_
_entity.id
_entity.type
_entity.pdbx_description
1 polymer ?
#
loop_
_entity_poly.entity_id
_entity_poly.type
_entity_poly.pdbx_seq_one_letter_code
_entity_poly.pdbx_strand_id
1 'polypeptide(L)'
;MKPLSPILFILLFIFIISKIDYKDIDESTDPGYNELLKWGLNNSLNITNKIKFINNKKSKKYVAKNLIPEEDVIMDIPPECMMNVKKALSLLHSKKFTKAYKTYEELDKANINSADDNQIDKTFLAFILYVVNHKKKSYEKNKFYEYYKNMFYIFEDELDSLPFYFSSEQMRFFLNTSFGSVFEIINHYINNEVSTYEKNVYKKPVIYEEYLPYRIFTIQKGYDVNGEINIVPYIDYFKISFKDVNCELKVEDGHIIIKAIHNIFPGEDLVIKPKTVSNQHSFIFFGETYDELLDLFQSYSIPTVITKFITNVPIDFDFNTLGEKSRVDLVQTDFYKKVTDVYKMISEKIGEDGSEESACKLLLKYLKRIRSNFDYVTNEDIRNAFFKQKDIDNVKRIIDGEKKFMDKKIKDLKTYIKTLVKLNKEKEVEEKVNEL
;
A
#
# COMPACT_ATOMS: atom_id res chain seq x y z
N MET A 1 45.52 -13.91 44.92
CA MET A 1 44.77 -13.14 43.91
C MET A 1 43.31 -13.07 44.34
N LYS A 2 42.78 -11.87 44.62
CA LYS A 2 41.35 -11.72 44.94
C LYS A 2 40.54 -11.88 43.65
N PRO A 3 39.43 -12.62 43.66
CA PRO A 3 38.60 -12.73 42.48
C PRO A 3 38.04 -11.34 42.11
N LEU A 4 38.12 -10.99 40.83
CA LEU A 4 37.50 -9.77 40.29
C LEU A 4 35.99 -9.80 40.56
N SER A 5 35.48 -8.66 41.02
CA SER A 5 34.05 -8.50 41.28
C SER A 5 33.20 -8.88 40.04
N PRO A 6 32.10 -9.64 40.21
CA PRO A 6 31.16 -9.95 39.10
C PRO A 6 30.72 -8.72 38.32
N ILE A 7 30.62 -7.57 38.98
CA ILE A 7 30.30 -6.28 38.38
C ILE A 7 31.36 -5.83 37.39
N LEU A 8 32.63 -6.05 37.69
CA LEU A 8 33.74 -5.70 36.79
C LEU A 8 33.79 -6.62 35.59
N PHE A 9 33.38 -7.88 35.74
CA PHE A 9 33.25 -8.83 34.63
C PHE A 9 32.08 -8.47 33.70
N ILE A 10 30.94 -8.05 34.26
CA ILE A 10 29.79 -7.56 33.50
C ILE A 10 30.13 -6.24 32.77
N LEU A 11 30.80 -5.31 33.43
CA LEU A 11 31.27 -4.07 32.82
C LEU A 11 32.33 -4.32 31.72
N LEU A 12 33.23 -5.29 31.90
CA LEU A 12 34.18 -5.68 30.85
C LEU A 12 33.48 -6.38 29.69
N PHE A 13 32.45 -7.19 29.96
CA PHE A 13 31.65 -7.86 28.94
C PHE A 13 30.78 -6.86 28.15
N ILE A 14 30.19 -5.88 28.82
CA ILE A 14 29.48 -4.75 28.19
C ILE A 14 30.45 -3.89 27.37
N PHE A 15 31.68 -3.66 27.86
CA PHE A 15 32.71 -2.90 27.16
C PHE A 15 33.28 -3.65 25.94
N ILE A 16 33.33 -5.00 26.00
CA ILE A 16 33.76 -5.86 24.88
C ILE A 16 32.63 -5.96 23.83
N ILE A 17 31.38 -6.03 24.26
CA ILE A 17 30.23 -5.99 23.34
C ILE A 17 30.06 -4.59 22.72
N SER A 18 30.41 -3.50 23.43
CA SER A 18 30.35 -2.14 22.87
C SER A 18 31.50 -1.78 21.92
N LYS A 19 32.51 -2.62 21.82
CA LYS A 19 33.55 -2.58 20.78
C LYS A 19 33.31 -3.66 19.74
N ILE A 20 32.12 -3.71 19.15
CA ILE A 20 31.98 -4.23 17.79
C ILE A 20 32.75 -3.23 16.91
N ASP A 21 33.87 -3.69 16.41
CA ASP A 21 34.81 -2.87 15.66
C ASP A 21 34.06 -2.31 14.43
N TYR A 22 33.78 -1.01 14.45
CA TYR A 22 33.24 -0.23 13.33
C TYR A 22 34.10 -0.31 12.05
N LYS A 23 35.29 -0.95 12.15
CA LYS A 23 36.25 -1.03 11.06
C LYS A 23 35.93 -2.04 9.96
N ASP A 24 34.95 -2.95 10.18
CA ASP A 24 34.66 -4.02 9.24
C ASP A 24 33.40 -3.80 8.39
N ILE A 25 32.65 -2.71 8.61
CA ILE A 25 31.56 -2.35 7.72
C ILE A 25 32.13 -1.52 6.58
N ASP A 26 32.13 -2.08 5.37
CA ASP A 26 32.59 -1.37 4.18
C ASP A 26 31.86 -0.04 4.04
N GLU A 27 32.57 1.08 4.16
CA GLU A 27 32.03 2.38 3.85
C GLU A 27 31.57 2.37 2.37
N SER A 28 30.31 2.65 2.18
CA SER A 28 29.75 2.83 0.84
C SER A 28 30.36 4.08 0.19
N THR A 29 30.35 4.12 -1.13
CA THR A 29 30.67 5.35 -1.87
C THR A 29 29.55 6.40 -1.79
N ASP A 30 28.42 6.08 -1.14
CA ASP A 30 27.29 6.99 -0.92
C ASP A 30 27.42 7.67 0.47
N PRO A 31 27.76 8.98 0.52
CA PRO A 31 27.88 9.69 1.78
C PRO A 31 26.59 9.73 2.59
N GLY A 32 25.42 9.81 1.92
CA GLY A 32 24.11 9.84 2.59
C GLY A 32 23.79 8.52 3.29
N TYR A 33 24.11 7.40 2.66
CA TYR A 33 23.98 6.08 3.28
C TYR A 33 24.92 5.94 4.47
N ASN A 34 26.17 6.40 4.37
CA ASN A 34 27.14 6.32 5.46
C ASN A 34 26.71 7.15 6.67
N GLU A 35 26.14 8.33 6.46
CA GLU A 35 25.53 9.14 7.54
C GLU A 35 24.37 8.42 8.19
N LEU A 36 23.46 7.85 7.41
CA LEU A 36 22.32 7.08 7.89
C LEU A 36 22.79 5.84 8.67
N LEU A 37 23.76 5.10 8.15
CA LEU A 37 24.33 3.93 8.83
C LEU A 37 24.96 4.30 10.16
N LYS A 38 25.80 5.35 10.20
CA LYS A 38 26.42 5.86 11.42
C LYS A 38 25.38 6.30 12.45
N TRP A 39 24.32 6.97 11.99
CA TRP A 39 23.23 7.36 12.88
C TRP A 39 22.51 6.12 13.45
N GLY A 40 22.23 5.11 12.64
CA GLY A 40 21.59 3.87 13.08
C GLY A 40 22.43 3.11 14.10
N LEU A 41 23.72 2.94 13.83
CA LEU A 41 24.65 2.28 14.75
C LEU A 41 24.74 3.00 16.10
N ASN A 42 24.66 4.33 16.12
CA ASN A 42 24.57 5.13 17.34
C ASN A 42 23.24 4.97 18.08
N ASN A 43 22.21 4.47 17.40
CA ASN A 43 20.87 4.16 17.92
C ASN A 43 20.61 2.64 18.02
N SER A 44 21.67 1.85 18.25
CA SER A 44 21.61 0.42 18.51
C SER A 44 21.19 -0.46 17.31
N LEU A 45 21.21 0.07 16.08
CA LEU A 45 21.07 -0.76 14.88
C LEU A 45 22.14 -1.86 14.90
N ASN A 46 21.72 -3.10 14.69
CA ASN A 46 22.63 -4.20 14.43
C ASN A 46 22.51 -4.62 12.96
N ILE A 47 23.62 -4.64 12.25
CA ILE A 47 23.70 -5.02 10.85
C ILE A 47 24.93 -5.92 10.64
N THR A 48 24.76 -7.05 9.96
CA THR A 48 25.85 -7.97 9.71
C THR A 48 26.90 -7.37 8.76
N ASN A 49 28.19 -7.66 9.01
CA ASN A 49 29.28 -7.30 8.10
C ASN A 49 29.35 -8.18 6.84
N LYS A 50 28.46 -9.18 6.73
CA LYS A 50 28.36 -10.08 5.56
C LYS A 50 27.66 -9.47 4.35
N ILE A 51 27.11 -8.25 4.50
CA ILE A 51 26.47 -7.53 3.41
C ILE A 51 27.24 -6.27 3.02
N LYS A 52 27.01 -5.79 1.82
CA LYS A 52 27.47 -4.49 1.35
C LYS A 52 26.35 -3.72 0.68
N PHE A 53 26.37 -2.41 0.84
CA PHE A 53 25.49 -1.50 0.11
C PHE A 53 26.11 -1.14 -1.24
N ILE A 54 25.33 -1.29 -2.30
CA ILE A 54 25.70 -0.90 -3.65
C ILE A 54 24.85 0.29 -4.06
N ASN A 55 25.51 1.41 -4.40
CA ASN A 55 24.87 2.54 -5.02
C ASN A 55 25.47 2.71 -6.43
N ASN A 56 24.67 2.42 -7.44
CA ASN A 56 24.99 2.76 -8.82
C ASN A 56 23.84 3.60 -9.42
N LYS A 57 24.08 4.23 -10.58
CA LYS A 57 23.08 5.10 -11.24
C LYS A 57 21.72 4.41 -11.51
N LYS A 58 21.65 3.08 -11.39
CA LYS A 58 20.44 2.29 -11.71
C LYS A 58 19.76 1.70 -10.50
N SER A 59 20.46 1.50 -9.39
CA SER A 59 19.89 0.89 -8.19
C SER A 59 20.70 1.18 -6.93
N LYS A 60 19.99 1.29 -5.82
CA LYS A 60 20.53 1.30 -4.46
C LYS A 60 20.05 0.02 -3.78
N LYS A 61 20.97 -0.88 -3.41
CA LYS A 61 20.59 -2.17 -2.86
C LYS A 61 21.64 -2.82 -1.99
N TYR A 62 21.19 -3.74 -1.13
CA TYR A 62 22.07 -4.65 -0.41
C TYR A 62 22.39 -5.91 -1.24
N VAL A 63 23.64 -6.33 -1.13
CA VAL A 63 24.17 -7.56 -1.75
C VAL A 63 25.00 -8.32 -0.71
N ALA A 64 24.94 -9.64 -0.74
CA ALA A 64 25.80 -10.47 0.09
C ALA A 64 27.27 -10.26 -0.31
N LYS A 65 28.11 -9.93 0.67
CA LYS A 65 29.57 -9.84 0.54
C LYS A 65 30.23 -11.20 0.79
N ASN A 66 29.70 -11.90 1.79
CA ASN A 66 30.14 -13.23 2.21
C ASN A 66 28.92 -14.16 2.27
N LEU A 67 29.15 -15.47 2.41
CA LEU A 67 28.07 -16.43 2.67
C LEU A 67 27.29 -16.02 3.92
N ILE A 68 25.98 -15.92 3.79
CA ILE A 68 25.03 -15.72 4.89
C ILE A 68 24.29 -17.04 5.06
N PRO A 69 24.52 -17.80 6.13
CA PRO A 69 23.78 -19.01 6.42
C PRO A 69 22.29 -18.77 6.63
N GLU A 70 21.50 -19.81 6.40
CA GLU A 70 20.10 -19.86 6.78
C GLU A 70 19.91 -19.50 8.26
N GLU A 71 18.83 -18.80 8.62
CA GLU A 71 18.49 -18.28 9.95
C GLU A 71 19.43 -17.18 10.50
N ASP A 72 20.52 -16.83 9.81
CA ASP A 72 21.36 -15.72 10.24
C ASP A 72 20.59 -14.40 10.23
N VAL A 73 20.74 -13.62 11.30
CA VAL A 73 20.22 -12.26 11.38
C VAL A 73 21.08 -11.35 10.52
N ILE A 74 20.44 -10.77 9.51
CA ILE A 74 21.07 -9.82 8.57
C ILE A 74 21.01 -8.41 9.16
N MET A 75 19.85 -8.07 9.74
CA MET A 75 19.61 -6.75 10.31
C MET A 75 18.62 -6.84 11.47
N ASP A 76 18.91 -6.12 12.54
CA ASP A 76 18.02 -5.89 13.67
C ASP A 76 17.83 -4.39 13.83
N ILE A 77 16.63 -3.90 13.54
CA ILE A 77 16.27 -2.49 13.60
C ILE A 77 15.46 -2.26 14.88
N PRO A 78 16.05 -1.61 15.89
CA PRO A 78 15.39 -1.37 17.17
C PRO A 78 14.41 -0.19 17.10
N PRO A 79 13.48 -0.06 18.08
CA PRO A 79 12.53 1.06 18.16
C PRO A 79 13.19 2.44 18.15
N GLU A 80 14.44 2.55 18.62
CA GLU A 80 15.23 3.78 18.60
C GLU A 80 15.48 4.27 17.17
N CYS A 81 15.58 3.38 16.21
CA CYS A 81 15.75 3.69 14.79
C CYS A 81 14.42 3.93 14.05
N MET A 82 13.28 3.74 14.69
CA MET A 82 11.97 3.88 14.06
C MET A 82 11.27 5.17 14.50
N MET A 83 10.25 5.60 13.76
CA MET A 83 9.44 6.79 14.05
C MET A 83 7.95 6.50 13.90
N ASN A 84 7.21 6.65 14.99
CA ASN A 84 5.75 6.69 14.99
C ASN A 84 5.24 8.06 15.48
N VAL A 85 3.93 8.26 15.44
CA VAL A 85 3.30 9.52 15.86
C VAL A 85 3.59 9.84 17.32
N LYS A 86 3.50 8.88 18.22
CA LYS A 86 3.72 9.09 19.66
C LYS A 86 5.15 9.58 19.92
N LYS A 87 6.14 8.92 19.31
CA LYS A 87 7.53 9.33 19.40
C LYS A 87 7.78 10.70 18.77
N ALA A 88 7.18 10.97 17.60
CA ALA A 88 7.28 12.27 16.95
C ALA A 88 6.74 13.40 17.85
N LEU A 89 5.56 13.21 18.43
CA LEU A 89 4.96 14.17 19.36
C LEU A 89 5.81 14.39 20.62
N SER A 90 6.38 13.31 21.17
CA SER A 90 7.27 13.37 22.31
C SER A 90 8.53 14.16 22.01
N LEU A 91 9.19 13.89 20.88
CA LEU A 91 10.42 14.57 20.48
C LEU A 91 10.19 16.06 20.10
N LEU A 92 9.06 16.37 19.49
CA LEU A 92 8.71 17.74 19.11
C LEU A 92 8.42 18.64 20.32
N HIS A 93 8.00 18.08 21.45
CA HIS A 93 7.59 18.81 22.65
C HIS A 93 6.60 19.97 22.37
N SER A 94 5.73 19.78 21.37
CA SER A 94 4.84 20.82 20.87
C SER A 94 3.39 20.61 21.32
N LYS A 95 2.92 21.41 22.27
CA LYS A 95 1.51 21.43 22.69
C LYS A 95 0.55 21.62 21.51
N LYS A 96 1.01 22.32 20.46
CA LYS A 96 0.22 22.55 19.25
C LYS A 96 0.01 21.26 18.47
N PHE A 97 1.04 20.47 18.23
CA PHE A 97 0.91 19.17 17.54
C PHE A 97 0.11 18.18 18.38
N THR A 98 0.34 18.11 19.67
CA THR A 98 -0.44 17.23 20.57
C THR A 98 -1.93 17.57 20.54
N LYS A 99 -2.28 18.88 20.57
CA LYS A 99 -3.68 19.30 20.44
C LYS A 99 -4.24 18.98 19.06
N ALA A 100 -3.46 19.20 18.00
CA ALA A 100 -3.84 18.92 16.63
C ALA A 100 -4.11 17.44 16.42
N TYR A 101 -3.28 16.55 16.97
CA TYR A 101 -3.48 15.11 16.90
C TYR A 101 -4.79 14.69 17.56
N LYS A 102 -5.07 15.15 18.80
CA LYS A 102 -6.32 14.86 19.48
C LYS A 102 -7.55 15.34 18.70
N THR A 103 -7.48 16.55 18.13
CA THR A 103 -8.57 17.05 17.29
C THR A 103 -8.79 16.17 16.05
N TYR A 104 -7.71 15.72 15.42
CA TYR A 104 -7.80 14.84 14.25
C TYR A 104 -8.38 13.47 14.62
N GLU A 105 -7.92 12.88 15.72
CA GLU A 105 -8.43 11.62 16.26
C GLU A 105 -9.93 11.70 16.60
N GLU A 106 -10.38 12.80 17.20
CA GLU A 106 -11.81 13.04 17.51
C GLU A 106 -12.65 13.16 16.22
N LEU A 107 -12.15 13.86 15.21
CA LEU A 107 -12.83 14.00 13.91
C LEU A 107 -12.93 12.68 13.15
N ASP A 108 -11.88 11.86 13.19
CA ASP A 108 -11.87 10.57 12.54
C ASP A 108 -12.82 9.58 13.22
N LYS A 109 -12.82 9.52 14.55
CA LYS A 109 -13.78 8.71 15.32
C LYS A 109 -15.24 9.11 15.08
N ALA A 110 -15.50 10.38 14.79
CA ALA A 110 -16.83 10.86 14.43
C ALA A 110 -17.25 10.46 13.01
N ASN A 111 -16.30 10.21 12.13
CA ASN A 111 -16.54 9.69 10.80
C ASN A 111 -16.55 8.15 10.85
N ILE A 112 -17.73 7.56 11.06
CA ILE A 112 -18.02 6.12 11.28
C ILE A 112 -17.42 5.15 10.24
N ASN A 113 -16.67 5.64 9.25
CA ASN A 113 -16.12 4.88 8.11
C ASN A 113 -14.61 4.62 8.18
N SER A 114 -13.91 4.95 9.27
CA SER A 114 -12.48 4.59 9.37
C SER A 114 -12.35 3.12 9.79
N ALA A 115 -12.16 2.26 8.80
CA ALA A 115 -12.00 0.81 9.00
C ALA A 115 -10.61 0.40 9.50
N ASP A 116 -9.71 1.35 9.75
CA ASP A 116 -8.31 1.07 10.11
C ASP A 116 -7.78 2.14 11.08
N ASP A 117 -7.66 1.78 12.36
CA ASP A 117 -7.09 2.66 13.41
C ASP A 117 -5.66 3.14 13.04
N ASN A 118 -4.94 2.38 12.25
CA ASN A 118 -3.59 2.71 11.78
C ASN A 118 -3.57 3.82 10.70
N GLN A 119 -4.71 4.11 10.08
CA GLN A 119 -4.81 5.16 9.05
C GLN A 119 -4.56 6.56 9.64
N ILE A 120 -5.06 6.82 10.84
CA ILE A 120 -4.88 8.10 11.56
C ILE A 120 -3.40 8.40 11.75
N ASP A 121 -2.64 7.42 12.21
CA ASP A 121 -1.22 7.58 12.49
C ASP A 121 -0.42 7.85 11.22
N LYS A 122 -0.70 7.15 10.12
CA LYS A 122 -0.05 7.39 8.83
C LYS A 122 -0.29 8.81 8.32
N THR A 123 -1.53 9.28 8.38
CA THR A 123 -1.90 10.60 7.87
C THR A 123 -1.33 11.70 8.75
N PHE A 124 -1.40 11.55 10.07
CA PHE A 124 -0.90 12.58 10.98
C PHE A 124 0.63 12.66 10.98
N LEU A 125 1.32 11.54 10.81
CA LEU A 125 2.77 11.54 10.66
C LEU A 125 3.21 12.24 9.36
N ALA A 126 2.50 12.03 8.25
CA ALA A 126 2.72 12.76 7.02
C ALA A 126 2.53 14.27 7.21
N PHE A 127 1.51 14.68 7.96
CA PHE A 127 1.26 16.08 8.29
C PHE A 127 2.38 16.67 9.16
N ILE A 128 2.90 15.95 10.15
CA ILE A 128 4.05 16.39 10.94
C ILE A 128 5.26 16.64 10.03
N LEU A 129 5.58 15.68 9.15
CA LEU A 129 6.72 15.79 8.23
C LEU A 129 6.57 17.01 7.31
N TYR A 130 5.38 17.21 6.73
CA TYR A 130 5.06 18.39 5.92
C TYR A 130 5.30 19.69 6.67
N VAL A 131 4.76 19.85 7.88
CA VAL A 131 4.91 21.08 8.67
C VAL A 131 6.35 21.32 9.11
N VAL A 132 7.08 20.27 9.48
CA VAL A 132 8.49 20.36 9.87
C VAL A 132 9.34 20.79 8.69
N ASN A 133 9.10 20.29 7.51
CA ASN A 133 9.80 20.72 6.30
C ASN A 133 9.57 22.20 6.00
N HIS A 134 8.30 22.64 6.02
CA HIS A 134 7.95 24.06 5.78
C HIS A 134 8.51 25.02 6.81
N LYS A 135 8.81 24.54 8.02
CA LYS A 135 9.36 25.32 9.13
C LYS A 135 10.73 24.85 9.56
N LYS A 136 11.50 24.28 8.64
CA LYS A 136 12.80 23.66 8.87
C LYS A 136 13.66 24.42 9.88
N LYS A 137 13.91 25.72 9.66
CA LYS A 137 14.70 26.57 10.56
C LYS A 137 14.20 26.58 12.02
N SER A 138 12.91 26.39 12.24
CA SER A 138 12.32 26.37 13.59
C SER A 138 12.54 25.04 14.30
N TYR A 139 12.86 23.98 13.58
CA TYR A 139 13.01 22.62 14.11
C TYR A 139 14.43 22.07 14.05
N GLU A 140 15.39 22.76 13.40
CA GLU A 140 16.78 22.30 13.24
C GLU A 140 17.48 21.94 14.56
N LYS A 141 17.09 22.57 15.66
CA LYS A 141 17.63 22.30 17.01
C LYS A 141 16.82 21.26 17.78
N ASN A 142 15.77 20.72 17.19
CA ASN A 142 14.89 19.77 17.83
C ASN A 142 15.37 18.33 17.58
N LYS A 143 15.30 17.46 18.59
CA LYS A 143 15.67 16.03 18.44
C LYS A 143 14.87 15.31 17.33
N PHE A 144 13.63 15.71 17.08
CA PHE A 144 12.86 15.19 15.96
C PHE A 144 13.53 15.46 14.61
N TYR A 145 14.20 16.61 14.46
CA TYR A 145 14.86 16.98 13.21
C TYR A 145 16.04 16.07 12.85
N GLU A 146 16.71 15.52 13.84
CA GLU A 146 17.74 14.49 13.63
C GLU A 146 17.16 13.24 12.97
N TYR A 147 16.02 12.74 13.48
CA TYR A 147 15.28 11.66 12.83
C TYR A 147 14.78 12.06 11.44
N TYR A 148 14.17 13.22 11.32
CA TYR A 148 13.71 13.75 10.04
C TYR A 148 14.83 13.77 8.99
N LYS A 149 16.01 14.31 9.34
CA LYS A 149 17.14 14.42 8.42
C LYS A 149 17.65 13.05 7.95
N ASN A 150 17.67 12.06 8.82
CA ASN A 150 18.22 10.75 8.51
C ASN A 150 17.21 9.78 7.91
N MET A 151 15.93 9.89 8.24
CA MET A 151 14.90 8.94 7.81
C MET A 151 14.11 9.43 6.60
N PHE A 152 14.05 10.76 6.39
CA PHE A 152 13.23 11.33 5.33
C PHE A 152 14.03 11.46 4.04
N TYR A 153 13.91 10.40 3.22
CA TYR A 153 14.48 10.35 1.88
C TYR A 153 13.32 10.22 0.88
N ILE A 154 13.01 11.31 0.18
CA ILE A 154 12.17 11.24 -1.02
C ILE A 154 13.11 11.25 -2.22
N PHE A 155 13.04 10.22 -3.02
CA PHE A 155 13.65 10.21 -4.33
C PHE A 155 12.67 10.86 -5.31
N GLU A 156 12.91 12.12 -5.68
CA GLU A 156 12.04 12.84 -6.62
C GLU A 156 11.84 12.05 -7.93
N ASP A 157 12.90 11.38 -8.42
CA ASP A 157 12.84 10.55 -9.62
C ASP A 157 11.88 9.36 -9.52
N GLU A 158 11.59 8.87 -8.30
CA GLU A 158 10.66 7.77 -8.06
C GLU A 158 9.20 8.27 -8.05
N LEU A 159 8.97 9.49 -7.62
CA LEU A 159 7.63 10.07 -7.54
C LEU A 159 7.02 10.25 -8.94
N ASP A 160 7.79 10.65 -9.92
CA ASP A 160 7.33 10.86 -11.31
C ASP A 160 6.72 9.60 -11.96
N SER A 161 7.06 8.42 -11.46
CA SER A 161 6.52 7.13 -11.92
C SER A 161 5.23 6.73 -11.21
N LEU A 162 4.74 7.54 -10.29
CA LEU A 162 3.50 7.25 -9.56
C LEU A 162 2.29 7.88 -10.26
N PRO A 163 1.14 7.19 -10.29
CA PRO A 163 -0.08 7.69 -10.92
C PRO A 163 -0.55 9.05 -10.46
N PHE A 164 -0.19 9.48 -9.25
CA PHE A 164 -0.48 10.83 -8.74
C PHE A 164 0.15 11.96 -9.55
N TYR A 165 1.23 11.67 -10.27
CA TYR A 165 1.99 12.63 -11.09
C TYR A 165 1.76 12.44 -12.58
N PHE A 166 0.87 11.52 -12.96
CA PHE A 166 0.52 11.30 -14.35
C PHE A 166 -0.32 12.46 -14.89
N SER A 167 -0.08 12.80 -16.15
CA SER A 167 -0.90 13.75 -16.87
C SER A 167 -2.33 13.21 -17.09
N SER A 168 -3.27 14.10 -17.37
CA SER A 168 -4.64 13.70 -17.70
C SER A 168 -4.70 12.77 -18.93
N GLU A 169 -3.77 12.93 -19.88
CA GLU A 169 -3.65 12.04 -21.02
C GLU A 169 -3.22 10.63 -20.63
N GLN A 170 -2.28 10.51 -19.69
CA GLN A 170 -1.84 9.23 -19.15
C GLN A 170 -2.94 8.57 -18.30
N MET A 171 -3.65 9.34 -17.46
CA MET A 171 -4.73 8.81 -16.63
C MET A 171 -5.95 8.35 -17.42
N ARG A 172 -6.16 8.81 -18.68
CA ARG A 172 -7.29 8.37 -19.53
C ARG A 172 -7.33 6.86 -19.78
N PHE A 173 -6.17 6.18 -19.75
CA PHE A 173 -6.10 4.72 -19.92
C PHE A 173 -6.74 3.95 -18.78
N PHE A 174 -6.85 4.57 -17.62
CA PHE A 174 -7.43 3.98 -16.43
C PHE A 174 -8.88 4.37 -16.20
N LEU A 175 -9.42 5.29 -17.00
CA LEU A 175 -10.83 5.63 -16.96
C LEU A 175 -11.67 4.38 -17.24
N ASN A 176 -12.66 4.10 -16.38
CA ASN A 176 -13.51 2.93 -16.44
C ASN A 176 -12.82 1.60 -16.09
N THR A 177 -11.63 1.61 -15.55
CA THR A 177 -10.96 0.46 -14.95
C THR A 177 -11.19 0.41 -13.44
N SER A 178 -10.99 -0.76 -12.82
CA SER A 178 -10.97 -0.84 -11.36
C SER A 178 -9.83 -0.04 -10.75
N PHE A 179 -8.69 0.00 -11.43
CA PHE A 179 -7.56 0.83 -11.03
C PHE A 179 -7.94 2.31 -10.95
N GLY A 180 -8.55 2.85 -12.00
CA GLY A 180 -9.00 4.25 -12.02
C GLY A 180 -9.98 4.58 -10.89
N SER A 181 -10.93 3.67 -10.61
CA SER A 181 -11.88 3.84 -9.51
C SER A 181 -11.19 3.84 -8.15
N VAL A 182 -10.25 2.93 -7.91
CA VAL A 182 -9.46 2.88 -6.66
C VAL A 182 -8.61 4.13 -6.52
N PHE A 183 -7.95 4.56 -7.60
CA PHE A 183 -7.15 5.78 -7.61
C PHE A 183 -7.98 7.03 -7.28
N GLU A 184 -9.15 7.20 -7.92
CA GLU A 184 -10.07 8.31 -7.63
C GLU A 184 -10.49 8.35 -6.16
N ILE A 185 -10.80 7.19 -5.56
CA ILE A 185 -11.16 7.07 -4.16
C ILE A 185 -9.99 7.50 -3.26
N ILE A 186 -8.80 6.96 -3.51
CA ILE A 186 -7.60 7.29 -2.72
C ILE A 186 -7.27 8.78 -2.83
N ASN A 187 -7.31 9.32 -4.04
CA ASN A 187 -7.04 10.73 -4.28
C ASN A 187 -8.07 11.63 -3.57
N HIS A 188 -9.33 11.23 -3.57
CA HIS A 188 -10.38 11.93 -2.83
C HIS A 188 -10.12 11.91 -1.32
N TYR A 189 -9.72 10.76 -0.75
CA TYR A 189 -9.37 10.68 0.67
C TYR A 189 -8.20 11.59 1.03
N ILE A 190 -7.13 11.63 0.24
CA ILE A 190 -5.98 12.52 0.49
C ILE A 190 -6.40 13.99 0.40
N ASN A 191 -7.26 14.36 -0.54
CA ASN A 191 -7.81 15.73 -0.62
C ASN A 191 -8.64 16.09 0.61
N ASN A 192 -9.43 15.16 1.15
CA ASN A 192 -10.20 15.36 2.37
C ASN A 192 -9.29 15.50 3.60
N GLU A 193 -8.20 14.71 3.68
CA GLU A 193 -7.17 14.87 4.70
C GLU A 193 -6.60 16.28 4.68
N VAL A 194 -6.17 16.77 3.51
CA VAL A 194 -5.64 18.13 3.33
C VAL A 194 -6.64 19.17 3.79
N SER A 195 -7.91 19.08 3.34
CA SER A 195 -8.98 19.99 3.75
C SER A 195 -9.22 19.96 5.26
N THR A 196 -9.15 18.80 5.89
CA THR A 196 -9.31 18.63 7.34
C THR A 196 -8.17 19.31 8.10
N TYR A 197 -6.93 19.11 7.65
CA TYR A 197 -5.77 19.78 8.26
C TYR A 197 -5.84 21.27 8.12
N GLU A 198 -6.19 21.77 6.94
CA GLU A 198 -6.31 23.21 6.68
C GLU A 198 -7.36 23.86 7.57
N LYS A 199 -8.58 23.33 7.59
CA LYS A 199 -9.73 23.98 8.25
C LYS A 199 -9.77 23.75 9.75
N ASN A 200 -9.51 22.53 10.20
CA ASN A 200 -9.82 22.12 11.58
C ASN A 200 -8.58 22.01 12.47
N VAL A 201 -7.44 21.61 11.90
CA VAL A 201 -6.24 21.25 12.67
C VAL A 201 -5.19 22.34 12.64
N TYR A 202 -4.70 22.67 11.44
CA TYR A 202 -3.60 23.62 11.27
C TYR A 202 -4.05 25.07 11.14
N LYS A 203 -5.25 25.26 10.59
CA LYS A 203 -5.85 26.59 10.33
C LYS A 203 -4.97 27.50 9.48
N LYS A 204 -4.27 26.90 8.52
CA LYS A 204 -3.42 27.54 7.52
C LYS A 204 -3.51 26.71 6.24
N PRO A 205 -3.28 27.31 5.06
CA PRO A 205 -3.26 26.59 3.81
C PRO A 205 -2.31 25.40 3.87
N VAL A 206 -2.78 24.25 3.36
CA VAL A 206 -2.02 23.04 3.14
C VAL A 206 -2.10 22.74 1.66
N ILE A 207 -0.98 22.85 0.97
CA ILE A 207 -0.92 22.66 -0.48
C ILE A 207 -0.85 21.17 -0.76
N TYR A 208 -1.81 20.65 -1.52
CA TYR A 208 -1.95 19.22 -1.82
C TYR A 208 -0.67 18.64 -2.43
N GLU A 209 -0.13 19.29 -3.46
CA GLU A 209 1.07 18.85 -4.18
C GLU A 209 2.31 18.79 -3.29
N GLU A 210 2.38 19.65 -2.29
CA GLU A 210 3.48 19.69 -1.33
C GLU A 210 3.29 18.71 -0.16
N TYR A 211 2.04 18.35 0.18
CA TYR A 211 1.70 17.36 1.20
C TYR A 211 1.83 15.93 0.68
N LEU A 212 1.43 15.69 -0.57
CA LEU A 212 1.34 14.38 -1.20
C LEU A 212 2.64 13.55 -1.08
N PRO A 213 3.85 14.08 -1.33
CA PRO A 213 5.09 13.33 -1.16
C PRO A 213 5.26 12.74 0.25
N TYR A 214 4.88 13.47 1.29
CA TYR A 214 4.95 12.99 2.68
C TYR A 214 3.93 11.89 2.94
N ARG A 215 2.74 12.00 2.34
CA ARG A 215 1.69 10.99 2.46
C ARG A 215 2.10 9.68 1.79
N ILE A 216 2.66 9.76 0.60
CA ILE A 216 3.22 8.61 -0.12
C ILE A 216 4.35 7.99 0.70
N PHE A 217 5.28 8.79 1.19
CA PHE A 217 6.38 8.34 2.03
C PHE A 217 5.91 7.54 3.25
N THR A 218 4.92 8.02 3.99
CA THR A 218 4.42 7.30 5.17
C THR A 218 3.75 5.98 4.82
N ILE A 219 3.20 5.84 3.61
CA ILE A 219 2.66 4.56 3.12
C ILE A 219 3.79 3.61 2.71
N GLN A 220 4.77 4.12 1.97
CA GLN A 220 5.88 3.31 1.49
C GLN A 220 6.76 2.80 2.62
N LYS A 221 7.09 3.65 3.59
CA LYS A 221 8.05 3.38 4.67
C LYS A 221 7.40 2.95 5.99
N GLY A 222 6.08 3.02 6.08
CA GLY A 222 5.33 2.64 7.29
C GLY A 222 5.19 1.12 7.40
N TYR A 223 5.57 0.58 8.54
CA TYR A 223 5.40 -0.83 8.91
C TYR A 223 4.62 -0.92 10.21
N ASP A 224 3.74 -1.91 10.30
CA ASP A 224 3.05 -2.21 11.56
C ASP A 224 4.04 -2.91 12.50
N VAL A 225 4.27 -2.28 13.65
CA VAL A 225 5.10 -2.84 14.73
C VAL A 225 4.25 -2.81 16.00
N ASN A 226 3.77 -3.98 16.41
CA ASN A 226 2.91 -4.15 17.59
C ASN A 226 1.62 -3.29 17.56
N GLY A 227 0.98 -3.17 16.39
CA GLY A 227 -0.24 -2.39 16.22
C GLY A 227 -0.02 -0.89 16.04
N GLU A 228 1.21 -0.42 15.97
CA GLU A 228 1.56 0.97 15.69
C GLU A 228 2.30 1.10 14.36
N ILE A 229 1.94 2.09 13.55
CA ILE A 229 2.66 2.37 12.32
C ILE A 229 3.94 3.12 12.62
N ASN A 230 5.05 2.50 12.23
CA ASN A 230 6.38 3.04 12.36
C ASN A 230 7.02 3.25 10.99
N ILE A 231 7.63 4.41 10.76
CA ILE A 231 8.55 4.62 9.65
C ILE A 231 9.84 3.91 9.99
N VAL A 232 10.28 3.03 9.11
CA VAL A 232 11.42 2.16 9.31
C VAL A 232 12.45 2.41 8.21
N PRO A 233 13.67 2.87 8.55
CA PRO A 233 14.74 3.05 7.59
C PRO A 233 15.38 1.70 7.19
N TYR A 234 16.24 1.73 6.18
CA TYR A 234 17.08 0.63 5.67
C TYR A 234 16.35 -0.44 4.86
N ILE A 235 15.05 -0.69 5.07
CA ILE A 235 14.31 -1.76 4.37
C ILE A 235 14.26 -1.50 2.86
N ASP A 236 14.28 -0.25 2.44
CA ASP A 236 14.20 0.16 1.03
C ASP A 236 15.40 -0.25 0.19
N TYR A 237 16.48 -0.63 0.85
CA TYR A 237 17.68 -1.11 0.17
C TYR A 237 17.68 -2.62 -0.06
N PHE A 238 16.67 -3.33 0.44
CA PHE A 238 16.41 -4.69 0.01
C PHE A 238 15.68 -4.67 -1.34
N LYS A 239 16.07 -5.57 -2.23
CA LYS A 239 15.32 -5.77 -3.47
C LYS A 239 13.94 -6.32 -3.12
N ILE A 240 12.90 -5.74 -3.71
CA ILE A 240 11.52 -6.15 -3.48
C ILE A 240 11.09 -7.03 -4.65
N SER A 241 10.71 -8.28 -4.38
CA SER A 241 10.26 -9.23 -5.40
C SER A 241 9.44 -10.36 -4.77
N PHE A 242 8.57 -11.00 -5.55
CA PHE A 242 7.95 -12.28 -5.18
C PHE A 242 8.82 -13.48 -5.58
N LYS A 243 9.78 -13.24 -6.49
CA LYS A 243 10.73 -14.27 -6.97
C LYS A 243 12.04 -14.14 -6.23
N ASP A 244 12.70 -15.28 -6.03
CA ASP A 244 14.03 -15.36 -5.44
C ASP A 244 14.13 -14.71 -4.05
N VAL A 245 13.02 -14.72 -3.31
CA VAL A 245 12.96 -14.19 -1.94
C VAL A 245 13.91 -15.03 -1.08
N ASN A 246 14.89 -14.36 -0.46
CA ASN A 246 15.91 -15.01 0.36
C ASN A 246 16.02 -14.39 1.76
N CYS A 247 15.23 -13.36 2.05
CA CYS A 247 15.15 -12.71 3.35
C CYS A 247 13.71 -12.62 3.84
N GLU A 248 13.49 -12.82 5.12
CA GLU A 248 12.21 -12.63 5.80
C GLU A 248 12.29 -11.49 6.79
N LEU A 249 11.25 -10.65 6.81
CA LEU A 249 11.07 -9.58 7.78
C LEU A 249 10.07 -10.03 8.85
N LYS A 250 10.49 -9.97 10.13
CA LYS A 250 9.66 -10.29 11.30
C LYS A 250 9.64 -9.15 12.29
N VAL A 251 8.56 -9.05 13.05
CA VAL A 251 8.45 -8.15 14.21
C VAL A 251 8.61 -9.01 15.46
N GLU A 252 9.66 -8.77 16.24
CA GLU A 252 9.96 -9.49 17.49
C GLU A 252 10.27 -8.45 18.58
N ASP A 253 9.51 -8.44 19.67
CA ASP A 253 9.70 -7.52 20.82
C ASP A 253 9.80 -6.03 20.45
N GLY A 254 9.08 -5.60 19.42
CA GLY A 254 9.10 -4.22 18.93
C GLY A 254 10.27 -3.90 17.98
N HIS A 255 11.15 -4.84 17.72
CA HIS A 255 12.21 -4.76 16.71
C HIS A 255 11.71 -5.26 15.36
N ILE A 256 12.31 -4.78 14.29
CA ILE A 256 12.19 -5.40 12.97
C ILE A 256 13.47 -6.20 12.72
N ILE A 257 13.30 -7.51 12.65
CA ILE A 257 14.39 -8.45 12.40
C ILE A 257 14.30 -8.93 10.96
N ILE A 258 15.42 -8.86 10.25
CA ILE A 258 15.53 -9.42 8.89
C ILE A 258 16.50 -10.59 8.95
N LYS A 259 16.00 -11.79 8.56
CA LYS A 259 16.74 -13.06 8.59
C LYS A 259 16.86 -13.65 7.20
N ALA A 260 17.94 -14.39 6.97
CA ALA A 260 18.06 -15.25 5.79
C ALA A 260 17.13 -16.45 5.92
N ILE A 261 16.33 -16.76 4.89
CA ILE A 261 15.44 -17.95 4.87
C ILE A 261 16.08 -19.18 4.22
N HIS A 262 17.24 -19.00 3.62
CA HIS A 262 18.15 -20.04 3.14
C HIS A 262 19.54 -19.44 2.97
N ASN A 263 20.54 -20.28 2.64
CA ASN A 263 21.90 -19.79 2.40
C ASN A 263 21.91 -18.77 1.26
N ILE A 264 22.51 -17.58 1.52
CA ILE A 264 22.69 -16.52 0.51
C ILE A 264 24.17 -16.45 0.16
N PHE A 265 24.49 -16.62 -1.13
CA PHE A 265 25.87 -16.68 -1.58
C PHE A 265 26.44 -15.29 -1.92
N PRO A 266 27.79 -15.14 -1.87
CA PRO A 266 28.40 -13.86 -2.23
C PRO A 266 28.01 -13.38 -3.63
N GLY A 267 27.60 -12.11 -3.72
CA GLY A 267 27.15 -11.49 -4.97
C GLY A 267 25.63 -11.53 -5.19
N GLU A 268 24.90 -12.32 -4.43
CA GLU A 268 23.44 -12.35 -4.52
C GLU A 268 22.79 -11.10 -3.92
N ASP A 269 21.71 -10.63 -4.56
CA ASP A 269 20.86 -9.58 -4.01
C ASP A 269 20.14 -10.09 -2.75
N LEU A 270 19.98 -9.21 -1.76
CA LEU A 270 19.11 -9.49 -0.63
C LEU A 270 17.67 -9.11 -1.03
N VAL A 271 16.77 -10.09 -1.04
CA VAL A 271 15.42 -9.97 -1.58
C VAL A 271 14.38 -10.24 -0.51
N ILE A 272 13.50 -9.26 -0.28
CA ILE A 272 12.33 -9.39 0.59
C ILE A 272 11.04 -9.41 -0.24
N LYS A 273 10.00 -10.00 0.34
CA LYS A 273 8.68 -10.02 -0.27
C LYS A 273 8.02 -8.63 -0.22
N PRO A 274 7.30 -8.20 -1.29
CA PRO A 274 6.51 -6.99 -1.26
C PRO A 274 5.47 -7.01 -0.14
N LYS A 275 5.25 -5.87 0.52
CA LYS A 275 4.17 -5.72 1.52
C LYS A 275 2.80 -5.46 0.90
N THR A 276 2.72 -5.37 -0.41
CA THR A 276 1.47 -5.14 -1.14
C THR A 276 0.70 -6.44 -1.37
N VAL A 277 -0.62 -6.29 -1.44
CA VAL A 277 -1.56 -7.42 -1.67
C VAL A 277 -2.23 -7.33 -3.04
N SER A 278 -2.03 -6.24 -3.80
CA SER A 278 -2.61 -6.06 -5.14
C SER A 278 -1.74 -5.20 -6.04
N ASN A 279 -1.80 -5.45 -7.34
CA ASN A 279 -1.11 -4.61 -8.33
C ASN A 279 -1.64 -3.17 -8.36
N GLN A 280 -2.91 -2.95 -8.06
CA GLN A 280 -3.49 -1.61 -7.98
C GLN A 280 -2.82 -0.79 -6.89
N HIS A 281 -2.80 -1.30 -5.65
CA HIS A 281 -2.14 -0.64 -4.53
C HIS A 281 -0.64 -0.47 -4.78
N SER A 282 0.00 -1.51 -5.31
CA SER A 282 1.43 -1.47 -5.60
C SER A 282 1.79 -0.40 -6.63
N PHE A 283 1.04 -0.30 -7.73
CA PHE A 283 1.30 0.68 -8.75
C PHE A 283 1.00 2.10 -8.27
N ILE A 284 -0.09 2.32 -7.52
CA ILE A 284 -0.46 3.64 -6.99
C ILE A 284 0.64 4.20 -6.08
N PHE A 285 1.17 3.40 -5.18
CA PHE A 285 2.07 3.89 -4.14
C PHE A 285 3.55 3.55 -4.35
N PHE A 286 3.87 2.52 -5.13
CA PHE A 286 5.25 2.05 -5.33
C PHE A 286 5.71 2.12 -6.79
N GLY A 287 4.81 2.43 -7.73
CA GLY A 287 5.12 2.47 -9.15
C GLY A 287 5.53 1.11 -9.73
N GLU A 288 5.10 0.00 -9.11
CA GLU A 288 5.49 -1.36 -9.47
C GLU A 288 4.27 -2.27 -9.62
N THR A 289 4.36 -3.24 -10.53
CA THR A 289 3.39 -4.32 -10.68
C THR A 289 4.09 -5.68 -10.72
N TYR A 290 3.39 -6.73 -10.30
CA TYR A 290 3.94 -8.09 -10.18
C TYR A 290 3.04 -9.09 -10.88
N ASP A 291 3.64 -10.03 -11.62
CA ASP A 291 2.89 -11.09 -12.33
C ASP A 291 2.16 -12.02 -11.35
N GLU A 292 2.71 -12.20 -10.16
CA GLU A 292 2.15 -13.03 -9.08
C GLU A 292 0.86 -12.46 -8.49
N LEU A 293 0.59 -11.15 -8.71
CA LEU A 293 -0.61 -10.46 -8.25
C LEU A 293 -1.67 -10.26 -9.34
N LEU A 294 -1.47 -10.78 -10.55
CA LEU A 294 -2.40 -10.56 -11.67
C LEU A 294 -3.81 -11.11 -11.43
N ASP A 295 -3.94 -12.16 -10.62
CA ASP A 295 -5.23 -12.78 -10.30
C ASP A 295 -5.89 -12.20 -9.03
N LEU A 296 -5.22 -11.28 -8.33
CA LEU A 296 -5.66 -10.70 -7.05
C LEU A 296 -6.22 -9.28 -7.24
N PHE A 297 -7.28 -9.13 -8.03
CA PHE A 297 -7.99 -7.87 -8.13
C PHE A 297 -8.92 -7.68 -6.94
N GLN A 298 -8.59 -6.74 -6.08
CA GLN A 298 -9.40 -6.37 -4.93
C GLN A 298 -10.41 -5.30 -5.32
N SER A 299 -11.66 -5.61 -5.04
CA SER A 299 -12.83 -4.74 -5.00
C SER A 299 -13.08 -3.80 -6.19
N TYR A 300 -14.06 -4.14 -7.01
CA TYR A 300 -14.80 -3.14 -7.78
C TYR A 300 -15.80 -2.43 -6.86
N SER A 301 -15.72 -1.12 -6.78
CA SER A 301 -16.79 -0.34 -6.19
C SER A 301 -17.94 -0.25 -7.18
N ILE A 302 -18.88 -1.17 -7.07
CA ILE A 302 -20.06 -1.25 -7.93
C ILE A 302 -20.91 0.05 -7.94
N PRO A 303 -21.05 0.83 -6.85
CA PRO A 303 -21.95 1.97 -6.85
C PRO A 303 -21.61 3.06 -7.86
N THR A 304 -20.34 3.46 -7.95
CA THR A 304 -19.92 4.54 -8.88
C THR A 304 -20.05 4.10 -10.34
N VAL A 305 -19.87 2.83 -10.59
CA VAL A 305 -19.92 2.24 -11.91
C VAL A 305 -21.37 1.99 -12.33
N ILE A 306 -22.24 1.59 -11.42
CA ILE A 306 -23.69 1.41 -11.70
C ILE A 306 -24.34 2.76 -11.97
N THR A 307 -24.04 3.82 -11.23
CA THR A 307 -24.61 5.16 -11.46
C THR A 307 -24.26 5.72 -12.83
N LYS A 308 -23.04 5.51 -13.31
CA LYS A 308 -22.68 5.91 -14.70
C LYS A 308 -23.39 5.10 -15.79
N PHE A 309 -23.90 3.92 -15.43
CA PHE A 309 -24.47 2.97 -16.38
C PHE A 309 -25.99 3.01 -16.49
N ILE A 310 -26.65 3.36 -15.39
CA ILE A 310 -28.09 3.40 -15.30
C ILE A 310 -28.50 4.87 -15.30
N THR A 311 -28.12 5.59 -16.36
CA THR A 311 -28.47 7.00 -16.59
C THR A 311 -29.98 7.27 -16.62
N ASN A 312 -30.83 6.23 -16.60
CA ASN A 312 -32.27 6.32 -16.59
C ASN A 312 -32.93 5.83 -15.28
N VAL A 313 -32.15 5.48 -14.26
CA VAL A 313 -32.72 5.16 -12.94
C VAL A 313 -32.96 6.46 -12.18
N PRO A 314 -34.17 6.68 -11.63
CA PRO A 314 -34.47 7.87 -10.85
C PRO A 314 -33.44 8.11 -9.75
N ILE A 315 -33.05 9.38 -9.56
CA ILE A 315 -31.98 9.85 -8.66
C ILE A 315 -32.27 9.57 -7.18
N ASP A 316 -33.49 9.14 -6.85
CA ASP A 316 -33.95 8.86 -5.47
C ASP A 316 -33.46 7.54 -4.87
N PHE A 317 -32.51 6.87 -5.51
CA PHE A 317 -31.90 5.67 -4.96
C PHE A 317 -30.82 6.07 -3.94
N ASP A 318 -31.09 5.83 -2.66
CA ASP A 318 -30.12 6.12 -1.59
C ASP A 318 -28.95 5.11 -1.63
N PHE A 319 -27.88 5.52 -2.32
CA PHE A 319 -26.65 4.73 -2.40
C PHE A 319 -25.89 4.61 -1.06
N ASN A 320 -26.23 5.42 -0.06
CA ASN A 320 -25.60 5.32 1.26
C ASN A 320 -26.08 4.05 2.00
N THR A 321 -27.30 3.60 1.75
CA THR A 321 -27.80 2.31 2.28
C THR A 321 -27.16 1.09 1.58
N LEU A 322 -26.61 1.29 0.38
CA LEU A 322 -25.86 0.29 -0.36
C LEU A 322 -24.34 0.34 -0.07
N GLY A 323 -23.85 1.41 0.56
CA GLY A 323 -22.43 1.68 0.74
C GLY A 323 -21.67 0.55 1.45
N GLU A 324 -22.23 -0.06 2.48
CA GLU A 324 -21.64 -1.21 3.17
C GLU A 324 -21.84 -2.54 2.42
N LYS A 325 -22.96 -2.69 1.68
CA LYS A 325 -23.27 -3.90 0.90
C LYS A 325 -22.67 -3.90 -0.51
N SER A 326 -22.22 -2.76 -1.00
CA SER A 326 -21.78 -2.56 -2.37
C SER A 326 -20.28 -2.78 -2.61
N ARG A 327 -19.47 -2.94 -1.56
CA ARG A 327 -18.10 -3.44 -1.68
C ARG A 327 -18.14 -4.94 -1.95
N VAL A 328 -18.32 -5.27 -3.22
CA VAL A 328 -18.30 -6.66 -3.65
C VAL A 328 -16.86 -7.03 -3.90
N ASP A 329 -16.36 -7.89 -3.05
CA ASP A 329 -15.07 -8.55 -3.27
C ASP A 329 -15.23 -9.56 -4.41
N LEU A 330 -14.75 -9.17 -5.59
CA LEU A 330 -14.82 -9.97 -6.80
C LEU A 330 -13.92 -11.22 -6.73
N VAL A 331 -13.07 -11.31 -5.73
CA VAL A 331 -12.13 -12.43 -5.53
C VAL A 331 -12.78 -13.58 -4.74
N GLN A 332 -13.81 -13.28 -3.91
CA GLN A 332 -14.44 -14.29 -3.07
C GLN A 332 -15.37 -15.23 -3.84
N THR A 333 -15.39 -16.49 -3.41
CA THR A 333 -16.29 -17.54 -3.93
C THR A 333 -17.77 -17.20 -3.77
N ASP A 334 -18.14 -16.34 -2.79
CA ASP A 334 -19.50 -15.85 -2.54
C ASP A 334 -19.89 -14.61 -3.36
N PHE A 335 -19.04 -14.21 -4.30
CA PHE A 335 -19.26 -13.04 -5.15
C PHE A 335 -20.68 -12.98 -5.73
N TYR A 336 -21.14 -14.05 -6.35
CA TYR A 336 -22.44 -14.07 -7.01
C TYR A 336 -23.60 -13.87 -6.03
N LYS A 337 -23.49 -14.40 -4.81
CA LYS A 337 -24.55 -14.29 -3.80
C LYS A 337 -24.68 -12.87 -3.26
N LYS A 338 -23.56 -12.20 -2.98
CA LYS A 338 -23.57 -10.81 -2.49
C LYS A 338 -23.97 -9.78 -3.55
N VAL A 339 -23.56 -10.01 -4.81
CA VAL A 339 -23.92 -9.13 -5.94
C VAL A 339 -25.37 -9.32 -6.31
N THR A 340 -25.90 -10.53 -6.20
CA THR A 340 -27.27 -10.86 -6.61
C THR A 340 -28.30 -9.99 -5.89
N ASP A 341 -28.13 -9.72 -4.60
CA ASP A 341 -29.09 -8.89 -3.84
C ASP A 341 -29.13 -7.45 -4.36
N VAL A 342 -27.98 -6.86 -4.68
CA VAL A 342 -27.90 -5.52 -5.27
C VAL A 342 -28.53 -5.48 -6.66
N TYR A 343 -28.22 -6.48 -7.49
CA TYR A 343 -28.75 -6.53 -8.86
C TYR A 343 -30.22 -6.92 -8.90
N LYS A 344 -30.76 -7.66 -7.93
CA LYS A 344 -32.20 -7.87 -7.76
C LYS A 344 -32.92 -6.54 -7.57
N MET A 345 -32.46 -5.73 -6.61
CA MET A 345 -33.05 -4.41 -6.37
C MET A 345 -32.98 -3.51 -7.62
N ILE A 346 -31.93 -3.63 -8.42
CA ILE A 346 -31.79 -2.86 -9.67
C ILE A 346 -32.73 -3.40 -10.73
N SER A 347 -32.82 -4.72 -10.91
CA SER A 347 -33.69 -5.33 -11.92
C SER A 347 -35.17 -5.04 -11.65
N GLU A 348 -35.60 -5.08 -10.40
CA GLU A 348 -36.94 -4.66 -9.97
C GLU A 348 -37.23 -3.20 -10.31
N LYS A 349 -36.27 -2.29 -10.08
CA LYS A 349 -36.43 -0.85 -10.38
C LYS A 349 -36.48 -0.53 -11.87
N ILE A 350 -35.84 -1.32 -12.72
CA ILE A 350 -35.90 -1.16 -14.17
C ILE A 350 -37.07 -1.92 -14.82
N GLY A 351 -37.97 -2.50 -13.99
CA GLY A 351 -39.15 -3.19 -14.44
C GLY A 351 -38.94 -4.63 -14.88
N GLU A 352 -37.87 -5.27 -14.48
CA GLU A 352 -37.65 -6.72 -14.63
C GLU A 352 -38.21 -7.49 -13.41
N ASP A 353 -38.20 -8.83 -13.50
CA ASP A 353 -38.83 -9.72 -12.49
C ASP A 353 -38.12 -9.79 -11.13
N GLY A 354 -36.96 -9.11 -10.96
CA GLY A 354 -36.16 -9.16 -9.73
C GLY A 354 -35.57 -10.53 -9.40
N SER A 355 -35.68 -11.49 -10.33
CA SER A 355 -35.11 -12.83 -10.14
C SER A 355 -33.59 -12.82 -10.11
N GLU A 356 -33.01 -13.85 -9.51
CA GLU A 356 -31.56 -14.04 -9.52
C GLU A 356 -31.01 -14.20 -10.95
N GLU A 357 -31.80 -14.82 -11.84
CA GLU A 357 -31.44 -14.96 -13.24
C GLU A 357 -31.37 -13.61 -13.95
N SER A 358 -32.38 -12.75 -13.80
CA SER A 358 -32.41 -11.39 -14.35
C SER A 358 -31.27 -10.53 -13.80
N ALA A 359 -31.03 -10.60 -12.50
CA ALA A 359 -29.92 -9.91 -11.86
C ALA A 359 -28.55 -10.34 -12.46
N CYS A 360 -28.33 -11.64 -12.63
CA CYS A 360 -27.10 -12.16 -13.23
C CYS A 360 -26.96 -11.80 -14.71
N LYS A 361 -28.04 -11.78 -15.47
CA LYS A 361 -28.02 -11.32 -16.87
C LYS A 361 -27.66 -9.83 -17.00
N LEU A 362 -28.18 -9.00 -16.10
CA LEU A 362 -27.85 -7.58 -16.06
C LEU A 362 -26.38 -7.36 -15.73
N LEU A 363 -25.86 -8.07 -14.71
CA LEU A 363 -24.45 -8.04 -14.36
C LEU A 363 -23.57 -8.51 -15.53
N LEU A 364 -23.97 -9.56 -16.24
CA LEU A 364 -23.24 -10.07 -17.40
C LEU A 364 -23.18 -9.02 -18.53
N LYS A 365 -24.27 -8.32 -18.78
CA LYS A 365 -24.32 -7.23 -19.77
C LYS A 365 -23.36 -6.11 -19.39
N TYR A 366 -23.32 -5.77 -18.11
CA TYR A 366 -22.43 -4.78 -17.56
C TYR A 366 -20.94 -5.17 -17.69
N LEU A 367 -20.55 -6.37 -17.23
CA LEU A 367 -19.17 -6.85 -17.32
C LEU A 367 -18.68 -6.89 -18.78
N LYS A 368 -19.53 -7.34 -19.72
CA LYS A 368 -19.18 -7.32 -21.15
C LYS A 368 -18.90 -5.92 -21.68
N ARG A 369 -19.67 -4.92 -21.24
CA ARG A 369 -19.47 -3.54 -21.68
C ARG A 369 -18.19 -2.94 -21.10
N ILE A 370 -17.89 -3.16 -19.80
CA ILE A 370 -16.60 -2.75 -19.25
C ILE A 370 -15.47 -3.42 -20.00
N ARG A 371 -15.57 -4.74 -20.19
CA ARG A 371 -14.54 -5.50 -20.91
C ARG A 371 -14.27 -4.93 -22.31
N SER A 372 -15.31 -4.52 -23.04
CA SER A 372 -15.15 -3.93 -24.37
C SER A 372 -14.42 -2.59 -24.36
N ASN A 373 -14.46 -1.82 -23.27
CA ASN A 373 -13.72 -0.57 -23.17
C ASN A 373 -12.20 -0.75 -23.27
N PHE A 374 -11.70 -1.92 -22.88
CA PHE A 374 -10.28 -2.23 -22.98
C PHE A 374 -9.82 -2.59 -24.40
N ASP A 375 -10.73 -2.90 -25.32
CA ASP A 375 -10.37 -3.29 -26.70
C ASP A 375 -9.89 -2.09 -27.53
N TYR A 376 -10.20 -0.88 -27.09
CA TYR A 376 -9.78 0.36 -27.73
C TYR A 376 -8.39 0.84 -27.28
N VAL A 377 -7.80 0.21 -26.26
CA VAL A 377 -6.45 0.57 -25.78
C VAL A 377 -5.42 -0.29 -26.47
N THR A 378 -4.68 0.31 -27.38
CA THR A 378 -3.58 -0.39 -28.07
C THR A 378 -2.24 -0.16 -27.38
N ASN A 379 -1.28 -1.05 -27.66
CA ASN A 379 0.11 -0.88 -27.18
C ASN A 379 0.76 0.38 -27.74
N GLU A 380 0.34 0.84 -28.91
CA GLU A 380 0.83 2.06 -29.54
C GLU A 380 0.30 3.30 -28.81
N ASP A 381 -0.97 3.31 -28.43
CA ASP A 381 -1.57 4.40 -27.64
C ASP A 381 -0.83 4.60 -26.33
N ILE A 382 -0.53 3.50 -25.60
CA ILE A 382 0.20 3.56 -24.32
C ILE A 382 1.61 4.14 -24.54
N ARG A 383 2.33 3.73 -25.60
CA ARG A 383 3.66 4.26 -25.92
C ARG A 383 3.61 5.75 -26.28
N ASN A 384 2.60 6.15 -27.04
CA ASN A 384 2.42 7.53 -27.50
C ASN A 384 2.02 8.49 -26.38
N ALA A 385 1.55 7.99 -25.23
CA ALA A 385 1.21 8.81 -24.06
C ALA A 385 2.43 9.26 -23.23
N PHE A 386 3.64 9.11 -23.74
CA PHE A 386 4.89 9.57 -23.12
C PHE A 386 5.21 8.96 -21.74
N PHE A 387 4.75 7.74 -21.50
CA PHE A 387 5.19 6.99 -20.32
C PHE A 387 6.68 6.65 -20.39
N LYS A 388 7.35 6.64 -19.26
CA LYS A 388 8.67 6.00 -19.14
C LYS A 388 8.55 4.50 -19.48
N GLN A 389 9.59 3.88 -20.01
CA GLN A 389 9.52 2.46 -20.44
C GLN A 389 9.04 1.52 -19.31
N LYS A 390 9.52 1.74 -18.08
CA LYS A 390 9.07 1.00 -16.90
C LYS A 390 7.56 1.13 -16.67
N ASP A 391 7.03 2.34 -16.83
CA ASP A 391 5.62 2.62 -16.59
C ASP A 391 4.74 2.00 -17.68
N ILE A 392 5.23 1.94 -18.94
CA ILE A 392 4.55 1.24 -20.03
C ILE A 392 4.27 -0.21 -19.67
N ASP A 393 5.24 -0.92 -19.11
CA ASP A 393 5.08 -2.32 -18.73
C ASP A 393 4.11 -2.49 -17.56
N ASN A 394 4.14 -1.59 -16.59
CA ASN A 394 3.20 -1.56 -15.47
C ASN A 394 1.76 -1.27 -15.93
N VAL A 395 1.57 -0.27 -16.80
CA VAL A 395 0.25 0.08 -17.37
C VAL A 395 -0.32 -1.11 -18.13
N LYS A 396 0.49 -1.78 -18.96
CA LYS A 396 0.07 -2.97 -19.69
C LYS A 396 -0.36 -4.09 -18.74
N ARG A 397 0.43 -4.37 -17.69
CA ARG A 397 0.06 -5.41 -16.71
C ARG A 397 -1.27 -5.11 -16.03
N ILE A 398 -1.52 -3.86 -15.64
CA ILE A 398 -2.82 -3.47 -15.07
C ILE A 398 -3.94 -3.76 -16.06
N ILE A 399 -3.82 -3.26 -17.30
CA ILE A 399 -4.87 -3.40 -18.32
C ILE A 399 -5.08 -4.87 -18.70
N ASP A 400 -4.03 -5.61 -18.97
CA ASP A 400 -4.11 -7.03 -19.37
C ASP A 400 -4.59 -7.92 -18.22
N GLY A 401 -4.20 -7.61 -16.99
CA GLY A 401 -4.72 -8.26 -15.79
C GLY A 401 -6.22 -8.05 -15.63
N GLU A 402 -6.71 -6.82 -15.79
CA GLU A 402 -8.14 -6.52 -15.73
C GLU A 402 -8.93 -7.21 -16.86
N LYS A 403 -8.40 -7.19 -18.08
CA LYS A 403 -9.01 -7.93 -19.22
C LYS A 403 -9.19 -9.41 -18.89
N LYS A 404 -8.11 -10.05 -18.47
CA LYS A 404 -8.07 -11.48 -18.13
C LYS A 404 -9.05 -11.81 -16.99
N PHE A 405 -9.06 -10.98 -15.96
CA PHE A 405 -9.98 -11.11 -14.84
C PHE A 405 -11.45 -11.01 -15.31
N MET A 406 -11.80 -9.98 -16.11
CA MET A 406 -13.13 -9.81 -16.66
C MET A 406 -13.55 -10.97 -17.54
N ASP A 407 -12.69 -11.46 -18.42
CA ASP A 407 -12.97 -12.62 -19.30
C ASP A 407 -13.28 -13.85 -18.47
N LYS A 408 -12.55 -14.10 -17.39
CA LYS A 408 -12.82 -15.19 -16.44
C LYS A 408 -14.19 -15.02 -15.78
N LYS A 409 -14.49 -13.86 -15.21
CA LYS A 409 -15.77 -13.59 -14.53
C LYS A 409 -16.96 -13.65 -15.48
N ILE A 410 -16.83 -13.14 -16.71
CA ILE A 410 -17.85 -13.28 -17.76
C ILE A 410 -18.11 -14.76 -18.08
N LYS A 411 -17.07 -15.58 -18.15
CA LYS A 411 -17.20 -17.03 -18.40
C LYS A 411 -17.91 -17.73 -17.24
N ASP A 412 -17.47 -17.45 -16.00
CA ASP A 412 -18.05 -18.04 -14.79
C ASP A 412 -19.52 -17.68 -14.65
N LEU A 413 -19.86 -16.39 -14.84
CA LEU A 413 -21.24 -15.92 -14.76
C LEU A 413 -22.15 -16.50 -15.84
N LYS A 414 -21.65 -16.68 -17.07
CA LYS A 414 -22.40 -17.39 -18.13
C LYS A 414 -22.70 -18.83 -17.73
N THR A 415 -21.77 -19.52 -17.09
CA THR A 415 -21.96 -20.89 -16.61
C THR A 415 -22.98 -20.93 -15.49
N TYR A 416 -22.90 -20.00 -14.55
CA TYR A 416 -23.86 -19.87 -13.44
C TYR A 416 -25.29 -19.60 -13.95
N ILE A 417 -25.48 -18.65 -14.87
CA ILE A 417 -26.79 -18.39 -15.48
C ILE A 417 -27.38 -19.64 -16.16
N LYS A 418 -26.56 -20.42 -16.87
CA LYS A 418 -27.04 -21.68 -17.46
C LYS A 418 -27.55 -22.67 -16.42
N THR A 419 -26.88 -22.75 -15.27
CA THR A 419 -27.30 -23.60 -14.15
C THR A 419 -28.60 -23.11 -13.55
N LEU A 420 -28.75 -21.80 -13.33
CA LEU A 420 -30.01 -21.21 -12.81
C LEU A 420 -31.20 -21.49 -13.75
N VAL A 421 -31.03 -21.27 -15.06
CA VAL A 421 -32.07 -21.55 -16.06
C VAL A 421 -32.49 -23.02 -16.02
N LYS A 422 -31.55 -23.95 -15.85
CA LYS A 422 -31.86 -25.38 -15.75
C LYS A 422 -32.68 -25.68 -14.47
N LEU A 423 -32.23 -25.18 -13.33
CA LEU A 423 -32.90 -25.36 -12.04
C LEU A 423 -34.34 -24.77 -12.03
N ASN A 424 -34.52 -23.58 -12.63
CA ASN A 424 -35.83 -22.98 -12.73
C ASN A 424 -36.81 -23.81 -13.58
N LYS A 425 -36.30 -24.37 -14.70
CA LYS A 425 -37.13 -25.28 -15.52
C LYS A 425 -37.50 -26.58 -14.80
N GLU A 426 -36.58 -27.13 -14.03
CA GLU A 426 -36.84 -28.32 -13.22
C GLU A 426 -37.93 -28.06 -12.18
N LYS A 427 -37.88 -26.93 -11.49
CA LYS A 427 -38.91 -26.48 -10.53
C LYS A 427 -40.28 -26.29 -11.18
N GLU A 428 -40.34 -25.63 -12.35
CA GLU A 428 -41.61 -25.45 -13.10
C GLU A 428 -42.24 -26.77 -13.50
N VAL A 429 -41.44 -27.78 -13.82
CA VAL A 429 -41.94 -29.13 -14.15
C VAL A 429 -42.44 -29.83 -12.88
N GLU A 430 -41.72 -29.75 -11.76
CA GLU A 430 -42.17 -30.34 -10.48
C GLU A 430 -43.45 -29.71 -9.97
N GLU A 431 -43.59 -28.36 -10.07
CA GLU A 431 -44.83 -27.67 -9.71
C GLU A 431 -46.03 -28.11 -10.55
N LYS A 432 -45.83 -28.25 -11.85
CA LYS A 432 -46.87 -28.76 -12.75
C LYS A 432 -47.25 -30.23 -12.53
N VAL A 433 -46.31 -31.04 -12.05
CA VAL A 433 -46.58 -32.45 -11.71
C VAL A 433 -47.35 -32.52 -10.38
N ASN A 434 -47.08 -31.61 -9.44
CA ASN A 434 -47.78 -31.58 -8.15
C ASN A 434 -49.18 -30.95 -8.21
N GLU A 435 -49.54 -30.22 -9.30
CA GLU A 435 -50.84 -29.66 -9.57
C GLU A 435 -51.78 -30.65 -10.33
N LEU A 436 -51.24 -31.74 -10.85
CA LEU A 436 -51.98 -32.81 -11.52
C LEU A 436 -52.27 -33.98 -10.55
#